data_003203bfab75034f4f24ed049a964d9f
#
_entry.id   003203bfab75034f4f24ed049a964d9f
#
_cell.length_a   1.000
_cell.length_b   1.000
_cell.length_c   1.000
_cell.angle_alpha   90.00
_cell.angle_beta   90.00
_cell.angle_gamma   90.00
#
_symmetry.space_group_name_H-M   'P 1'
#
loop_
_entity.id
_entity.type
_entity.pdbx_description
1 polymer ?
#
loop_
_entity_poly.entity_id
_entity_poly.type
_entity_poly.pdbx_seq_one_letter_code
_entity_poly.pdbx_strand_id
1 'polypeptide(L)'
;MTTKTKEQSEEAPIELQEFLAEDCLKLDGLNDAIVGVDTKGYLVYDYQKIVDVFTKEPHNMEYEEAIEFTDFNVVGLDGNGNWTIMYNREYYA
;
A
#
# COMPACT_ATOMS: atom_id res chain seq x y z
N MET A 1 0.05 24.36 -9.69
CA MET A 1 -1.18 23.79 -9.18
C MET A 1 -1.35 22.36 -9.64
N THR A 2 -1.00 22.10 -10.87
CA THR A 2 -1.05 20.72 -11.36
C THR A 2 -0.18 19.82 -10.52
N THR A 3 0.99 20.30 -10.17
CA THR A 3 1.91 19.53 -9.33
C THR A 3 1.27 19.22 -7.99
N LYS A 4 0.56 20.20 -7.44
CA LYS A 4 -0.06 20.00 -6.15
C LYS A 4 -1.13 18.91 -6.20
N THR A 5 -1.92 18.91 -7.27
CA THR A 5 -2.93 17.88 -7.44
C THR A 5 -2.28 16.51 -7.50
N LYS A 6 -1.19 16.41 -8.25
CA LYS A 6 -0.48 15.16 -8.37
C LYS A 6 0.05 14.71 -7.02
N GLU A 7 0.58 15.65 -6.25
CA GLU A 7 1.09 15.33 -4.93
C GLU A 7 -0.02 14.79 -4.03
N GLN A 8 -1.20 15.40 -4.13
CA GLN A 8 -2.32 14.94 -3.32
C GLN A 8 -2.70 13.51 -3.67
N SER A 9 -2.66 13.17 -4.95
CA SER A 9 -3.05 11.83 -5.35
C SER A 9 -2.05 10.78 -4.87
N GLU A 10 -0.82 11.21 -4.56
CA GLU A 10 0.21 10.30 -4.09
C GLU A 10 0.32 10.26 -2.58
N GLU A 11 -0.39 11.13 -1.89
CA GLU A 11 -0.35 11.14 -0.44
C GLU A 11 -1.32 10.12 0.13
N ALA A 12 -1.10 9.78 1.40
CA ALA A 12 -2.02 8.90 2.09
C ALA A 12 -3.42 9.54 2.13
N PRO A 13 -4.47 8.72 2.21
CA PRO A 13 -5.82 9.26 2.33
C PRO A 13 -5.92 10.27 3.45
N ILE A 14 -6.60 11.38 3.16
CA ILE A 14 -6.59 12.50 4.08
C ILE A 14 -7.22 12.14 5.42
N GLU A 15 -8.19 11.25 5.41
CA GLU A 15 -8.85 10.87 6.67
C GLU A 15 -7.94 10.09 7.59
N LEU A 16 -6.82 9.58 7.08
CA LEU A 16 -5.87 8.83 7.89
C LEU A 16 -4.68 9.65 8.34
N GLN A 17 -4.48 10.82 7.76
CA GLN A 17 -3.24 11.55 7.95
C GLN A 17 -3.02 11.98 9.39
N GLU A 18 -4.10 12.26 10.13
CA GLU A 18 -3.94 12.70 11.50
C GLU A 18 -3.41 11.61 12.41
N PHE A 19 -3.48 10.35 11.98
CA PHE A 19 -3.02 9.23 12.79
C PHE A 19 -1.60 8.80 12.47
N LEU A 20 -0.98 9.39 11.47
CA LEU A 20 0.31 8.91 10.98
C LEU A 20 1.46 9.39 11.86
N ALA A 21 2.38 8.49 12.17
CA ALA A 21 3.62 8.85 12.84
C ALA A 21 4.49 9.66 11.89
N GLU A 22 5.39 10.46 12.47
CA GLU A 22 6.26 11.30 11.65
C GLU A 22 7.17 10.49 10.75
N ASP A 23 7.57 9.31 11.19
CA ASP A 23 8.47 8.47 10.42
C ASP A 23 7.76 7.44 9.57
N CYS A 24 6.44 7.57 9.43
CA CYS A 24 5.69 6.66 8.57
C CYS A 24 6.15 6.79 7.12
N LEU A 25 6.34 5.67 6.46
CA LEU A 25 6.68 5.63 5.05
C LEU A 25 5.46 5.21 4.26
N LYS A 26 5.33 5.77 3.07
CA LYS A 26 4.25 5.43 2.16
C LYS A 26 4.85 4.79 0.92
N LEU A 27 4.30 3.66 0.51
CA LEU A 27 4.73 3.00 -0.71
C LEU A 27 4.07 3.66 -1.90
N ASP A 28 4.89 4.12 -2.84
CA ASP A 28 4.39 4.84 -4.01
C ASP A 28 3.55 3.91 -4.88
N GLY A 29 2.45 4.45 -5.38
CA GLY A 29 1.63 3.73 -6.32
C GLY A 29 0.70 2.71 -5.70
N LEU A 30 0.66 2.60 -4.38
CA LEU A 30 -0.15 1.59 -3.71
C LEU A 30 -1.25 2.19 -2.83
N ASN A 31 -1.65 3.43 -3.12
CA ASN A 31 -2.69 4.07 -2.32
C ASN A 31 -3.97 3.26 -2.29
N ASP A 32 -4.32 2.61 -3.40
CA ASP A 32 -5.55 1.83 -3.46
C ASP A 32 -5.51 0.59 -2.57
N ALA A 33 -4.33 0.23 -2.09
CA ALA A 33 -4.18 -0.91 -1.21
C ALA A 33 -4.18 -0.54 0.26
N ILE A 34 -4.20 0.75 0.60
CA ILE A 34 -4.19 1.19 1.98
C ILE A 34 -5.56 0.93 2.60
N VAL A 35 -5.56 0.24 3.74
CA VAL A 35 -6.81 -0.07 4.43
C VAL A 35 -6.90 0.55 5.81
N GLY A 36 -5.82 1.15 6.30
CA GLY A 36 -5.89 1.79 7.61
C GLY A 36 -4.54 2.20 8.11
N VAL A 37 -4.51 2.55 9.39
CA VAL A 37 -3.28 2.93 10.09
C VAL A 37 -3.25 2.08 11.36
N ASP A 38 -2.09 1.52 11.67
CA ASP A 38 -2.00 0.73 12.89
C ASP A 38 -1.86 1.66 14.10
N THR A 39 -1.83 1.07 15.29
CA THR A 39 -1.81 1.87 16.51
C THR A 39 -0.49 2.59 16.73
N LYS A 40 0.53 2.25 15.96
CA LYS A 40 1.82 2.92 16.01
C LYS A 40 1.90 4.09 15.04
N GLY A 41 0.89 4.28 14.20
CA GLY A 41 0.88 5.37 13.25
C GLY A 41 1.43 5.00 11.88
N TYR A 42 1.50 3.72 11.56
CA TYR A 42 2.03 3.28 10.26
C TYR A 42 0.91 2.80 9.37
N LEU A 43 1.03 3.09 8.07
CA LEU A 43 0.02 2.68 7.10
C LEU A 43 -0.02 1.17 7.00
N VAL A 44 -1.26 0.65 6.89
CA VAL A 44 -1.49 -0.78 6.72
C VAL A 44 -1.99 -1.01 5.29
N TYR A 45 -1.30 -1.87 4.57
CA TYR A 45 -1.64 -2.23 3.20
C TYR A 45 -2.22 -3.64 3.18
N ASP A 46 -3.26 -3.83 2.36
CA ASP A 46 -3.87 -5.13 2.20
C ASP A 46 -3.14 -5.89 1.09
N TYR A 47 -2.64 -7.09 1.41
CA TYR A 47 -1.84 -7.87 0.46
C TYR A 47 -2.58 -8.09 -0.86
N GLN A 48 -3.85 -8.55 -0.79
CA GLN A 48 -4.59 -8.85 -2.00
C GLN A 48 -4.79 -7.60 -2.85
N LYS A 49 -5.02 -6.47 -2.20
CA LYS A 49 -5.18 -5.22 -2.93
C LYS A 49 -3.89 -4.77 -3.58
N ILE A 50 -2.75 -5.06 -2.95
CA ILE A 50 -1.46 -4.78 -3.60
C ILE A 50 -1.33 -5.59 -4.88
N VAL A 51 -1.63 -6.89 -4.79
CA VAL A 51 -1.58 -7.74 -5.96
C VAL A 51 -2.51 -7.21 -7.05
N ASP A 52 -3.71 -6.79 -6.65
CA ASP A 52 -4.66 -6.26 -7.61
C ASP A 52 -4.14 -5.02 -8.32
N VAL A 53 -3.43 -4.14 -7.61
CA VAL A 53 -2.85 -2.95 -8.23
C VAL A 53 -1.94 -3.36 -9.39
N PHE A 54 -1.13 -4.38 -9.19
CA PHE A 54 -0.16 -4.76 -10.20
C PHE A 54 -0.80 -5.50 -11.37
N THR A 55 -2.02 -5.99 -11.23
CA THR A 55 -2.72 -6.60 -12.37
C THR A 55 -3.39 -5.56 -13.25
N LYS A 56 -3.44 -4.32 -12.81
CA LYS A 56 -4.13 -3.26 -13.55
C LYS A 56 -3.13 -2.33 -14.20
N GLU A 57 -3.66 -1.45 -15.06
CA GLU A 57 -2.81 -0.47 -15.71
C GLU A 57 -2.13 0.41 -14.68
N PRO A 58 -0.92 0.84 -14.94
CA PRO A 58 -0.09 0.60 -16.14
C PRO A 58 0.72 -0.68 -16.08
N HIS A 59 0.61 -1.45 -15.02
CA HIS A 59 1.46 -2.64 -14.82
C HIS A 59 1.00 -3.83 -15.64
N ASN A 60 -0.29 -4.10 -15.62
CA ASN A 60 -0.91 -5.15 -16.44
C ASN A 60 -0.24 -6.51 -16.28
N MET A 61 0.22 -6.82 -15.08
CA MET A 61 0.81 -8.12 -14.81
C MET A 61 -0.25 -9.19 -14.76
N GLU A 62 0.12 -10.41 -15.15
CA GLU A 62 -0.75 -11.54 -14.92
C GLU A 62 -0.80 -11.81 -13.42
N TYR A 63 -1.86 -12.47 -13.00
CA TYR A 63 -2.10 -12.63 -11.57
C TYR A 63 -0.93 -13.30 -10.86
N GLU A 64 -0.43 -14.38 -11.43
CA GLU A 64 0.69 -15.09 -10.81
C GLU A 64 1.94 -14.25 -10.79
N GLU A 65 2.17 -13.49 -11.84
CA GLU A 65 3.30 -12.58 -11.88
C GLU A 65 3.17 -11.49 -10.82
N ALA A 66 1.96 -10.98 -10.64
CA ALA A 66 1.72 -9.95 -9.63
C ALA A 66 1.97 -10.48 -8.23
N ILE A 67 1.60 -11.73 -7.98
CA ILE A 67 1.87 -12.35 -6.69
C ILE A 67 3.36 -12.45 -6.44
N GLU A 68 4.12 -12.94 -7.43
CA GLU A 68 5.55 -13.07 -7.27
C GLU A 68 6.22 -11.71 -7.07
N PHE A 69 5.78 -10.72 -7.84
CA PHE A 69 6.33 -9.39 -7.72
C PHE A 69 6.06 -8.80 -6.33
N THR A 70 4.85 -8.98 -5.84
CA THR A 70 4.48 -8.48 -4.54
C THR A 70 5.30 -9.16 -3.45
N ASP A 71 5.44 -10.48 -3.52
CA ASP A 71 6.19 -11.20 -2.50
C ASP A 71 7.64 -10.77 -2.46
N PHE A 72 8.25 -10.58 -3.62
CA PHE A 72 9.66 -10.24 -3.70
C PHE A 72 9.95 -8.79 -3.36
N ASN A 73 9.13 -7.88 -3.90
CA ASN A 73 9.49 -6.46 -3.91
C ASN A 73 8.73 -5.64 -2.89
N VAL A 74 7.68 -6.20 -2.30
CA VAL A 74 6.90 -5.47 -1.32
C VAL A 74 6.97 -6.19 0.02
N VAL A 75 6.52 -7.43 0.06
CA VAL A 75 6.54 -8.21 1.30
C VAL A 75 7.98 -8.42 1.78
N GLY A 76 8.88 -8.64 0.84
CA GLY A 76 10.28 -8.81 1.20
C GLY A 76 10.91 -7.61 1.87
N LEU A 77 10.33 -6.44 1.69
CA LEU A 77 10.81 -5.22 2.33
C LEU A 77 10.10 -4.92 3.63
N ASP A 78 9.04 -5.67 3.94
CA ASP A 78 8.32 -5.52 5.19
C ASP A 78 9.27 -5.84 6.33
N GLY A 79 9.11 -5.12 7.42
CA GLY A 79 10.00 -5.35 8.55
C GLY A 79 10.98 -4.22 8.76
N ASN A 80 11.02 -3.26 7.85
CA ASN A 80 11.78 -2.05 8.09
C ASN A 80 11.04 -1.10 9.02
N GLY A 81 9.82 -1.49 9.41
CA GLY A 81 9.20 -0.90 10.57
C GLY A 81 8.31 0.29 10.35
N ASN A 82 8.25 0.82 9.13
CA ASN A 82 7.57 2.09 8.95
C ASN A 82 6.29 1.97 8.13
N TRP A 83 5.87 0.75 7.84
CA TRP A 83 4.59 0.42 7.22
C TRP A 83 4.33 -1.06 7.46
N THR A 84 3.10 -1.49 7.20
CA THR A 84 2.64 -2.83 7.56
C THR A 84 1.84 -3.42 6.42
N ILE A 85 1.98 -4.72 6.21
CA ILE A 85 1.16 -5.45 5.25
C ILE A 85 0.37 -6.48 6.01
N MET A 86 -0.91 -6.64 5.65
CA MET A 86 -1.75 -7.64 6.30
C MET A 86 -2.42 -8.53 5.27
N TYR A 87 -2.77 -9.74 5.69
CA TYR A 87 -3.63 -10.63 4.92
C TYR A 87 -5.03 -10.47 5.50
N ASN A 88 -5.94 -9.98 4.68
CA ASN A 88 -7.30 -9.67 5.13
C ASN A 88 -8.13 -10.95 5.17
N ARG A 89 -8.71 -11.25 6.33
CA ARG A 89 -9.46 -12.50 6.47
C ARG A 89 -10.65 -12.57 5.52
N GLU A 90 -11.11 -11.44 5.01
CA GLU A 90 -12.19 -11.46 4.04
C GLU A 90 -11.86 -12.26 2.80
N TYR A 91 -10.57 -12.32 2.45
CA TYR A 91 -10.13 -13.02 1.25
C TYR A 91 -9.70 -14.44 1.53
N TYR A 92 -9.48 -14.80 2.78
CA TYR A 92 -8.87 -16.08 3.13
C TYR A 92 -9.72 -16.88 4.11
N ALA A 93 -10.87 -16.37 4.48
CA ALA A 93 -11.79 -17.09 5.36
C ALA A 93 -12.71 -18.04 4.55
#